data_13b495ec025f6b6e65995d49e9bee6a4
#
_entry.id   13b495ec025f6b6e65995d49e9bee6a4
#
_cell.length_a   1.000
_cell.length_b   1.000
_cell.length_c   1.000
_cell.angle_alpha   90.00
_cell.angle_beta   90.00
_cell.angle_gamma   90.00
#
_symmetry.space_group_name_H-M   'P 1'
#
loop_
_entity.id
_entity.type
_entity.pdbx_description
1 polymer ?
#
loop_
_entity_poly.entity_id
_entity_poly.type
_entity_poly.pdbx_seq_one_letter_code
_entity_poly.pdbx_strand_id
1 'polypeptide(L)'
;MSFLDKIFKKGFRSSASQTQGAEHETSTPEDIITDQYAPLWELKKHRQLLEAKITGSSRAYQSMIVAIDTERGLLWLDDLFPQQHLLDVGDEITLRHHRNGEQLMIRAHIVAMGSTYDASGFAIPLPEFVYYMPRRSSPRFVVGHHSPLSVKIRTLGQEPSYGTLQDISTGGLRLIVAGNMLPYLRHGALLPLCEVDINNELHIRCRARICAFRMGRSPYRHTQISVEFIDMEEETRAALARFLREAQLNSSDGFISQSLSANAA
;
A
#
# COMPACT_ATOMS: atom_id res chain seq x y z
N MET A 1 32.86 -23.70 5.31
CA MET A 1 33.00 -22.42 4.58
C MET A 1 31.84 -22.31 3.63
N SER A 2 30.90 -21.47 3.98
CA SER A 2 29.57 -21.38 3.35
C SER A 2 29.61 -20.45 2.13
N PHE A 3 28.85 -20.82 1.12
CA PHE A 3 28.72 -20.16 -0.21
C PHE A 3 28.21 -18.69 -0.15
N LEU A 4 27.83 -18.21 1.03
CA LEU A 4 27.25 -16.88 1.25
C LEU A 4 28.28 -15.76 1.50
N ASP A 5 29.55 -16.09 1.74
CA ASP A 5 30.60 -15.09 2.04
C ASP A 5 31.20 -14.38 0.81
N LYS A 6 30.79 -14.77 -0.40
CA LYS A 6 31.36 -14.22 -1.64
C LYS A 6 30.61 -13.06 -2.29
N ILE A 7 29.44 -12.70 -1.78
CA ILE A 7 28.58 -11.68 -2.42
C ILE A 7 28.75 -10.28 -1.82
N PHE A 8 29.36 -10.13 -0.62
CA PHE A 8 29.41 -8.85 0.10
C PHE A 8 30.75 -8.10 0.08
N LYS A 9 31.68 -8.42 -0.85
CA LYS A 9 32.92 -7.65 -1.00
C LYS A 9 33.17 -7.17 -2.42
N LYS A 10 32.52 -6.05 -2.80
CA LYS A 10 32.97 -5.05 -3.81
C LYS A 10 31.95 -3.92 -3.73
N GLY A 11 32.23 -2.68 -3.33
CA GLY A 11 33.45 -1.90 -3.38
C GLY A 11 32.98 -0.47 -3.52
N PHE A 12 32.88 0.25 -2.38
CA PHE A 12 32.72 1.71 -2.39
C PHE A 12 34.02 2.31 -2.92
N ARG A 13 33.98 2.98 -4.05
CA ARG A 13 34.98 3.96 -4.46
C ARG A 13 34.30 5.29 -4.73
N SER A 14 34.55 6.19 -3.80
CA SER A 14 34.43 7.63 -3.93
C SER A 14 35.32 8.14 -5.07
N SER A 15 34.81 9.00 -5.93
CA SER A 15 35.62 9.93 -6.71
C SER A 15 34.90 11.26 -6.79
N ALA A 16 35.60 12.26 -6.32
CA ALA A 16 35.21 13.66 -6.26
C ALA A 16 35.31 14.33 -7.64
N SER A 17 34.44 15.31 -7.81
CA SER A 17 34.54 16.57 -8.56
C SER A 17 35.15 16.58 -9.97
N GLN A 18 34.31 16.99 -10.94
CA GLN A 18 34.70 18.06 -11.86
C GLN A 18 33.44 18.78 -12.39
N THR A 19 33.40 20.07 -12.12
CA THR A 19 32.46 21.06 -12.63
C THR A 19 32.80 21.31 -14.08
N GLN A 20 31.83 21.12 -15.01
CA GLN A 20 31.90 21.75 -16.33
C GLN A 20 30.47 21.90 -16.90
N GLY A 21 30.17 23.14 -17.29
CA GLY A 21 29.38 23.54 -18.43
C GLY A 21 27.90 23.11 -18.44
N ALA A 22 27.02 24.04 -18.09
CA ALA A 22 25.60 23.93 -18.40
C ALA A 22 25.45 24.06 -19.94
N GLU A 23 25.34 22.94 -20.64
CA GLU A 23 24.70 22.88 -21.94
C GLU A 23 23.23 22.62 -21.72
N HIS A 24 22.40 23.60 -22.13
CA HIS A 24 20.96 23.43 -22.26
C HIS A 24 20.73 22.40 -23.38
N GLU A 25 20.65 21.12 -23.02
CA GLU A 25 20.06 20.12 -23.89
C GLU A 25 18.57 20.46 -24.04
N THR A 26 18.21 20.99 -25.18
CA THR A 26 16.83 21.07 -25.65
C THR A 26 16.34 19.64 -25.84
N SER A 27 15.62 19.10 -24.83
CA SER A 27 14.97 17.81 -24.92
C SER A 27 14.04 17.80 -26.14
N THR A 28 14.24 16.83 -27.02
CA THR A 28 13.38 16.62 -28.18
C THR A 28 11.99 16.18 -27.72
N PRO A 29 10.93 16.40 -28.51
CA PRO A 29 9.57 15.94 -28.17
C PRO A 29 9.48 14.43 -27.88
N GLU A 30 10.37 13.63 -28.46
CA GLU A 30 10.47 12.18 -28.19
C GLU A 30 10.98 11.86 -26.79
N ASP A 31 11.90 12.64 -26.22
CA ASP A 31 12.40 12.46 -24.87
C ASP A 31 11.33 12.77 -23.81
N ILE A 32 10.47 13.75 -24.09
CA ILE A 32 9.36 14.14 -23.21
C ILE A 32 8.27 13.04 -23.20
N ILE A 33 7.98 12.46 -24.38
CA ILE A 33 7.00 11.36 -24.50
C ILE A 33 7.49 10.10 -23.77
N THR A 34 8.80 9.84 -23.82
CA THR A 34 9.41 8.69 -23.13
C THR A 34 9.31 8.85 -21.60
N ASP A 35 9.47 10.04 -21.08
CA ASP A 35 9.42 10.31 -19.63
C ASP A 35 7.99 10.17 -19.06
N GLN A 36 6.97 10.55 -19.81
CA GLN A 36 5.56 10.42 -19.42
C GLN A 36 5.16 8.97 -19.13
N TYR A 37 5.70 8.00 -19.86
CA TYR A 37 5.42 6.58 -19.71
C TYR A 37 6.56 5.81 -19.02
N ALA A 38 7.52 6.51 -18.42
CA ALA A 38 8.64 5.87 -17.72
C ALA A 38 8.22 4.77 -16.74
N PRO A 39 7.13 4.93 -15.93
CA PRO A 39 6.67 3.86 -15.06
C PRO A 39 6.24 2.60 -15.82
N LEU A 40 5.61 2.72 -16.99
CA LEU A 40 5.18 1.56 -17.78
C LEU A 40 6.38 0.86 -18.41
N TRP A 41 7.35 1.63 -18.92
CA TRP A 41 8.59 1.07 -19.46
C TRP A 41 9.39 0.32 -18.41
N GLU A 42 9.45 0.83 -17.18
CA GLU A 42 10.08 0.16 -16.04
C GLU A 42 9.38 -1.17 -15.74
N LEU A 43 8.03 -1.17 -15.63
CA LEU A 43 7.24 -2.37 -15.41
C LEU A 43 7.46 -3.43 -16.49
N LYS A 44 7.46 -3.02 -17.77
CA LYS A 44 7.73 -3.89 -18.92
C LYS A 44 9.15 -4.47 -18.86
N LYS A 45 10.16 -3.60 -18.68
CA LYS A 45 11.57 -3.97 -18.61
C LYS A 45 11.85 -5.04 -17.55
N HIS A 46 11.23 -4.89 -16.38
CA HIS A 46 11.40 -5.79 -15.26
C HIS A 46 10.35 -6.90 -15.19
N ARG A 47 9.50 -7.03 -16.21
CA ARG A 47 8.41 -8.03 -16.28
C ARG A 47 7.59 -8.09 -14.99
N GLN A 48 7.23 -6.92 -14.46
CA GLN A 48 6.47 -6.82 -13.23
C GLN A 48 5.01 -7.22 -13.46
N LEU A 49 4.47 -8.01 -12.52
CA LEU A 49 3.07 -8.40 -12.55
C LEU A 49 2.18 -7.25 -12.09
N LEU A 50 1.12 -7.02 -12.82
CA LEU A 50 0.03 -6.12 -12.50
C LEU A 50 -1.12 -6.93 -11.94
N GLU A 51 -1.68 -6.51 -10.81
CA GLU A 51 -2.98 -6.98 -10.36
C GLU A 51 -4.06 -6.44 -11.32
N ALA A 52 -4.86 -7.32 -11.87
CA ALA A 52 -5.94 -6.99 -12.78
C ALA A 52 -7.29 -7.35 -12.16
N LYS A 53 -8.25 -6.44 -12.24
CA LYS A 53 -9.62 -6.65 -11.78
C LYS A 53 -10.60 -6.26 -12.87
N ILE A 54 -11.46 -7.19 -13.27
CA ILE A 54 -12.56 -6.95 -14.21
C ILE A 54 -13.75 -6.43 -13.41
N THR A 55 -14.41 -5.40 -13.92
CA THR A 55 -15.65 -4.86 -13.32
C THR A 55 -16.73 -5.95 -13.32
N GLY A 56 -17.39 -6.13 -12.19
CA GLY A 56 -18.38 -7.21 -11.99
C GLY A 56 -17.78 -8.54 -11.51
N SER A 57 -16.44 -8.73 -11.55
CA SER A 57 -15.80 -9.93 -11.02
C SER A 57 -15.33 -9.71 -9.58
N SER A 58 -15.56 -10.72 -8.72
CA SER A 58 -15.01 -10.73 -7.36
C SER A 58 -13.57 -11.25 -7.29
N ARG A 59 -13.04 -11.77 -8.39
CA ARG A 59 -11.69 -12.35 -8.48
C ARG A 59 -10.68 -11.29 -8.85
N ALA A 60 -9.46 -11.45 -8.34
CA ALA A 60 -8.28 -10.73 -8.77
C ALA A 60 -7.47 -11.64 -9.72
N TYR A 61 -6.96 -11.05 -10.76
CA TYR A 61 -6.11 -11.68 -11.76
C TYR A 61 -4.76 -10.99 -11.77
N GLN A 62 -3.82 -11.55 -12.52
CA GLN A 62 -2.53 -10.95 -12.79
C GLN A 62 -2.30 -10.93 -14.30
N SER A 63 -1.58 -9.92 -14.76
CA SER A 63 -1.11 -9.79 -16.12
C SER A 63 0.22 -9.06 -16.12
N MET A 64 0.87 -8.93 -17.28
CA MET A 64 2.08 -8.12 -17.45
C MET A 64 2.02 -7.32 -18.75
N ILE A 65 2.84 -6.28 -18.84
CA ILE A 65 2.94 -5.46 -20.06
C ILE A 65 3.79 -6.21 -21.08
N VAL A 66 3.22 -6.50 -22.23
CA VAL A 66 3.88 -7.11 -23.38
C VAL A 66 4.50 -6.03 -24.27
N ALA A 67 3.71 -5.01 -24.63
CA ALA A 67 4.18 -3.93 -25.47
C ALA A 67 3.50 -2.58 -25.11
N ILE A 68 4.22 -1.50 -25.39
CA ILE A 68 3.75 -0.13 -25.30
C ILE A 68 3.86 0.45 -26.71
N ASP A 69 2.72 0.61 -27.37
CA ASP A 69 2.63 1.12 -28.72
C ASP A 69 2.19 2.60 -28.64
N THR A 70 3.16 3.48 -28.61
CA THR A 70 2.92 4.92 -28.51
C THR A 70 2.37 5.51 -29.79
N GLU A 71 2.65 4.89 -30.95
CA GLU A 71 2.14 5.37 -32.24
C GLU A 71 0.64 5.12 -32.37
N ARG A 72 0.17 3.95 -31.93
CA ARG A 72 -1.25 3.57 -31.96
C ARG A 72 -2.00 3.94 -30.67
N GLY A 73 -1.27 4.43 -29.66
CA GLY A 73 -1.85 4.75 -28.36
C GLY A 73 -2.39 3.52 -27.60
N LEU A 74 -1.71 2.39 -27.68
CA LEU A 74 -2.15 1.12 -27.11
C LEU A 74 -1.14 0.57 -26.11
N LEU A 75 -1.67 0.01 -25.02
CA LEU A 75 -0.93 -0.78 -24.05
C LEU A 75 -1.37 -2.24 -24.19
N TRP A 76 -0.45 -3.10 -24.63
CA TRP A 76 -0.66 -4.54 -24.78
C TRP A 76 -0.27 -5.28 -23.52
N LEU A 77 -1.14 -6.15 -23.06
CA LEU A 77 -1.05 -6.94 -21.85
C LEU A 77 -1.16 -8.42 -22.20
N ASP A 78 -0.45 -9.24 -21.45
CA ASP A 78 -0.53 -10.70 -21.51
C ASP A 78 -1.91 -11.18 -21.04
N ASP A 79 -2.25 -12.42 -21.33
CA ASP A 79 -3.46 -13.06 -20.85
C ASP A 79 -3.57 -12.99 -19.32
N LEU A 80 -4.79 -12.97 -18.82
CA LEU A 80 -5.02 -12.95 -17.37
C LEU A 80 -4.66 -14.30 -16.73
N PHE A 81 -3.95 -14.26 -15.63
CA PHE A 81 -3.66 -15.43 -14.80
C PHE A 81 -4.33 -15.29 -13.40
N PRO A 82 -4.96 -16.33 -12.85
CA PRO A 82 -5.26 -17.62 -13.48
C PRO A 82 -6.24 -17.47 -14.64
N GLN A 83 -5.99 -18.22 -15.71
CA GLN A 83 -6.80 -18.18 -16.90
C GLN A 83 -8.21 -18.69 -16.60
N GLN A 84 -9.20 -17.84 -16.64
CA GLN A 84 -10.56 -18.26 -16.29
C GLN A 84 -11.68 -17.59 -17.08
N HIS A 85 -11.46 -16.66 -17.95
CA HIS A 85 -12.61 -16.07 -18.65
C HIS A 85 -12.28 -15.56 -20.04
N LEU A 86 -13.28 -15.71 -20.85
CA LEU A 86 -13.49 -14.92 -22.06
C LEU A 86 -13.52 -13.45 -21.64
N LEU A 87 -12.42 -12.76 -21.88
CA LEU A 87 -12.42 -11.30 -21.90
C LEU A 87 -13.05 -10.90 -23.22
N ASP A 88 -13.92 -9.91 -23.18
CA ASP A 88 -14.51 -9.35 -24.38
C ASP A 88 -14.03 -7.90 -24.60
N VAL A 89 -13.98 -7.49 -25.85
CA VAL A 89 -13.77 -6.09 -26.19
C VAL A 89 -14.93 -5.27 -25.61
N GLY A 90 -14.58 -4.22 -24.87
CA GLY A 90 -15.53 -3.38 -24.13
C GLY A 90 -15.55 -3.64 -22.63
N ASP A 91 -15.02 -4.77 -22.15
CA ASP A 91 -14.91 -5.00 -20.71
C ASP A 91 -14.07 -3.95 -20.02
N GLU A 92 -14.54 -3.47 -18.85
CA GLU A 92 -13.79 -2.54 -18.03
C GLU A 92 -12.83 -3.28 -17.12
N ILE A 93 -11.55 -2.93 -17.19
CA ILE A 93 -10.47 -3.49 -16.39
C ILE A 93 -9.77 -2.42 -15.58
N THR A 94 -9.42 -2.78 -14.35
CA THR A 94 -8.55 -1.97 -13.49
C THR A 94 -7.24 -2.71 -13.25
N LEU A 95 -6.14 -2.12 -13.67
CA LEU A 95 -4.79 -2.61 -13.43
C LEU A 95 -4.17 -1.87 -12.26
N ARG A 96 -3.42 -2.59 -11.40
CA ARG A 96 -2.72 -2.01 -10.25
C ARG A 96 -1.32 -2.59 -10.13
N HIS A 97 -0.40 -1.73 -9.77
CA HIS A 97 0.92 -2.13 -9.33
C HIS A 97 1.27 -1.40 -8.03
N HIS A 98 1.92 -2.10 -7.10
CA HIS A 98 2.30 -1.56 -5.80
C HIS A 98 3.80 -1.60 -5.62
N ARG A 99 4.41 -0.47 -5.24
CA ARG A 99 5.82 -0.40 -4.84
C ARG A 99 5.99 0.63 -3.71
N ASN A 100 6.82 0.33 -2.74
CA ASN A 100 7.26 1.28 -1.68
C ASN A 100 6.14 2.09 -1.01
N GLY A 101 4.94 1.50 -0.86
CA GLY A 101 3.80 2.20 -0.28
C GLY A 101 3.01 3.07 -1.24
N GLU A 102 3.42 3.14 -2.50
CA GLU A 102 2.74 3.80 -3.60
C GLU A 102 1.94 2.80 -4.46
N GLN A 103 1.03 3.30 -5.24
CA GLN A 103 0.20 2.54 -6.15
C GLN A 103 0.10 3.26 -7.50
N LEU A 104 0.36 2.53 -8.57
CA LEU A 104 -0.05 2.88 -9.91
C LEU A 104 -1.40 2.24 -10.19
N MET A 105 -2.35 2.97 -10.76
CA MET A 105 -3.66 2.44 -11.11
C MET A 105 -4.07 2.96 -12.49
N ILE A 106 -4.45 2.04 -13.36
CA ILE A 106 -4.99 2.32 -14.69
C ILE A 106 -6.37 1.69 -14.78
N ARG A 107 -7.37 2.47 -15.17
CA ARG A 107 -8.73 2.00 -15.46
C ARG A 107 -9.02 2.28 -16.93
N ALA A 108 -9.40 1.26 -17.66
CA ALA A 108 -9.66 1.35 -19.10
C ALA A 108 -10.62 0.26 -19.55
N HIS A 109 -11.13 0.40 -20.80
CA HIS A 109 -11.85 -0.66 -21.48
C HIS A 109 -10.90 -1.41 -22.40
N ILE A 110 -11.14 -2.71 -22.56
CA ILE A 110 -10.43 -3.53 -23.54
C ILE A 110 -10.87 -3.12 -24.95
N VAL A 111 -9.91 -2.78 -25.80
CA VAL A 111 -10.19 -2.30 -27.16
C VAL A 111 -9.79 -3.31 -28.24
N ALA A 112 -8.94 -4.27 -27.92
CA ALA A 112 -8.56 -5.33 -28.83
C ALA A 112 -8.15 -6.60 -28.07
N MET A 113 -8.35 -7.74 -28.71
CA MET A 113 -7.94 -9.05 -28.23
C MET A 113 -7.16 -9.74 -29.35
N GLY A 114 -6.20 -10.58 -29.02
CA GLY A 114 -5.50 -11.37 -30.02
C GLY A 114 -4.04 -11.65 -29.69
N SER A 115 -3.32 -12.17 -30.70
CA SER A 115 -1.90 -12.46 -30.60
C SER A 115 -1.12 -11.36 -31.33
N THR A 116 -0.36 -10.60 -30.57
CA THR A 116 0.50 -9.53 -31.09
C THR A 116 1.80 -9.56 -30.31
N TYR A 117 2.93 -9.20 -30.95
CA TYR A 117 4.25 -9.22 -30.32
C TYR A 117 4.66 -10.59 -29.76
N ASP A 118 4.31 -11.67 -30.50
CA ASP A 118 4.58 -13.08 -30.14
C ASP A 118 3.94 -13.55 -28.82
N ALA A 119 2.92 -12.83 -28.34
CA ALA A 119 2.15 -13.19 -27.15
C ALA A 119 0.64 -13.05 -27.41
N SER A 120 -0.16 -13.94 -26.84
CA SER A 120 -1.60 -13.73 -26.74
C SER A 120 -1.93 -12.78 -25.63
N GLY A 121 -3.04 -12.05 -25.76
CA GLY A 121 -3.44 -11.10 -24.76
C GLY A 121 -4.45 -10.09 -25.24
N PHE A 122 -4.48 -8.94 -24.60
CA PHE A 122 -5.43 -7.88 -24.88
C PHE A 122 -4.77 -6.50 -24.84
N ALA A 123 -5.41 -5.53 -25.49
CA ALA A 123 -4.98 -4.16 -25.51
C ALA A 123 -5.99 -3.25 -24.83
N ILE A 124 -5.49 -2.27 -24.15
CA ILE A 124 -6.23 -1.12 -23.61
C ILE A 124 -5.65 0.17 -24.21
N PRO A 125 -6.40 1.27 -24.26
CA PRO A 125 -5.85 2.57 -24.60
C PRO A 125 -4.67 2.93 -23.68
N LEU A 126 -3.63 3.52 -24.26
CA LEU A 126 -2.53 4.05 -23.48
C LEU A 126 -3.05 5.21 -22.62
N PRO A 127 -2.85 5.19 -21.30
CA PRO A 127 -3.39 6.24 -20.43
C PRO A 127 -2.70 7.56 -20.69
N GLU A 128 -3.43 8.66 -20.56
CA GLU A 128 -2.91 10.01 -20.79
C GLU A 128 -1.80 10.36 -19.77
N PHE A 129 -1.96 9.90 -18.54
CA PHE A 129 -0.98 10.11 -17.46
C PHE A 129 -0.70 8.80 -16.71
N VAL A 130 0.57 8.59 -16.39
CA VAL A 130 1.02 7.42 -15.64
C VAL A 130 1.96 7.85 -14.53
N TYR A 131 1.50 7.70 -13.30
CA TYR A 131 2.29 8.03 -12.13
C TYR A 131 1.92 7.16 -10.94
N TYR A 132 2.85 7.03 -10.02
CA TYR A 132 2.60 6.40 -8.74
C TYR A 132 2.04 7.42 -7.75
N MET A 133 0.94 7.06 -7.12
CA MET A 133 0.34 7.85 -6.04
C MET A 133 0.57 7.17 -4.70
N PRO A 134 0.76 7.93 -3.62
CA PRO A 134 0.73 7.36 -2.29
C PRO A 134 -0.55 6.54 -2.08
N ARG A 135 -0.40 5.28 -1.69
CA ARG A 135 -1.54 4.40 -1.41
C ARG A 135 -2.35 4.87 -0.20
N ARG A 136 -1.74 5.67 0.66
CA ARG A 136 -2.31 6.11 1.92
C ARG A 136 -2.40 7.63 1.95
N SER A 137 -3.56 8.10 2.36
CA SER A 137 -3.80 9.53 2.61
C SER A 137 -3.04 10.05 3.84
N SER A 138 -2.66 9.14 4.75
CA SER A 138 -1.97 9.48 6.00
C SER A 138 -0.86 8.47 6.30
N PRO A 139 0.31 8.92 6.76
CA PRO A 139 1.38 8.05 7.20
C PRO A 139 0.93 7.22 8.41
N ARG A 140 1.51 6.04 8.56
CA ARG A 140 1.28 5.16 9.70
C ARG A 140 2.51 5.14 10.59
N PHE A 141 2.25 5.23 11.87
CA PHE A 141 3.28 5.17 12.90
C PHE A 141 3.22 3.80 13.57
N VAL A 142 4.34 3.10 13.55
CA VAL A 142 4.48 1.80 14.20
C VAL A 142 4.73 2.04 15.68
N VAL A 143 3.92 1.41 16.52
CA VAL A 143 4.10 1.47 17.98
C VAL A 143 5.18 0.47 18.38
N GLY A 144 6.16 0.94 19.15
CA GLY A 144 7.29 0.11 19.61
C GLY A 144 6.84 -1.02 20.55
N HIS A 145 7.54 -2.16 20.48
CA HIS A 145 7.25 -3.32 21.32
C HIS A 145 7.47 -3.10 22.82
N HIS A 146 8.23 -2.07 23.20
CA HIS A 146 8.59 -1.80 24.60
C HIS A 146 7.48 -1.13 25.42
N SER A 147 6.47 -0.54 24.75
CA SER A 147 5.33 0.10 25.41
C SER A 147 4.05 -0.28 24.67
N PRO A 148 3.56 -1.52 24.87
CA PRO A 148 2.37 -1.99 24.17
C PRO A 148 1.15 -1.20 24.63
N LEU A 149 0.48 -0.51 23.70
CA LEU A 149 -0.79 0.16 23.94
C LEU A 149 -1.94 -0.81 23.76
N SER A 150 -2.85 -0.84 24.74
CA SER A 150 -4.06 -1.66 24.68
C SER A 150 -5.11 -0.97 23.82
N VAL A 151 -5.74 -1.73 22.95
CA VAL A 151 -6.88 -1.30 22.15
C VAL A 151 -8.08 -2.15 22.51
N LYS A 152 -9.18 -1.52 22.87
CA LYS A 152 -10.45 -2.17 23.14
C LYS A 152 -11.35 -2.03 21.93
N ILE A 153 -11.81 -3.14 21.39
CA ILE A 153 -12.78 -3.19 20.30
C ILE A 153 -14.01 -3.99 20.71
N ARG A 154 -15.14 -3.68 20.11
CA ARG A 154 -16.35 -4.48 20.25
C ARG A 154 -16.93 -4.78 18.87
N THR A 155 -17.14 -6.04 18.57
CA THR A 155 -17.93 -6.47 17.42
C THR A 155 -19.41 -6.51 17.77
N LEU A 156 -20.26 -6.39 16.77
CA LEU A 156 -21.71 -6.38 17.02
C LEU A 156 -22.17 -7.70 17.69
N GLY A 157 -22.92 -7.57 18.78
CA GLY A 157 -23.45 -8.72 19.53
C GLY A 157 -22.42 -9.51 20.34
N GLN A 158 -21.19 -8.99 20.50
CA GLN A 158 -20.14 -9.63 21.29
C GLN A 158 -19.68 -8.74 22.46
N GLU A 159 -19.09 -9.36 23.45
CA GLU A 159 -18.36 -8.66 24.50
C GLU A 159 -17.11 -7.96 23.94
N PRO A 160 -16.64 -6.90 24.61
CA PRO A 160 -15.42 -6.24 24.22
C PRO A 160 -14.21 -7.16 24.20
N SER A 161 -13.39 -7.04 23.18
CA SER A 161 -12.10 -7.74 23.05
C SER A 161 -10.97 -6.73 23.16
N TYR A 162 -9.84 -7.18 23.73
CA TYR A 162 -8.65 -6.36 23.91
C TYR A 162 -7.54 -6.87 23.00
N GLY A 163 -6.83 -5.93 22.39
CA GLY A 163 -5.68 -6.22 21.55
C GLY A 163 -4.55 -5.24 21.79
N THR A 164 -3.43 -5.48 21.14
CA THR A 164 -2.25 -4.62 21.20
C THR A 164 -2.14 -3.80 19.92
N LEU A 165 -2.00 -2.50 20.05
CA LEU A 165 -1.79 -1.58 18.93
C LEU A 165 -0.48 -1.90 18.22
N GLN A 166 -0.53 -2.00 16.89
CA GLN A 166 0.64 -2.22 16.03
C GLN A 166 1.06 -0.96 15.29
N ASP A 167 0.12 -0.31 14.65
CA ASP A 167 0.31 0.99 14.01
C ASP A 167 -0.98 1.81 14.05
N ILE A 168 -0.81 3.13 13.95
CA ILE A 168 -1.88 4.10 13.98
C ILE A 168 -1.62 5.22 12.98
N SER A 169 -2.69 5.79 12.44
CA SER A 169 -2.70 6.99 11.60
C SER A 169 -3.92 7.83 11.95
N THR A 170 -4.04 9.03 11.39
CA THR A 170 -5.24 9.86 11.59
C THR A 170 -6.52 9.23 11.03
N GLY A 171 -6.42 8.27 10.12
CA GLY A 171 -7.57 7.59 9.52
C GLY A 171 -7.92 6.23 10.12
N GLY A 172 -7.07 5.65 10.96
CA GLY A 172 -7.32 4.30 11.50
C GLY A 172 -6.13 3.68 12.18
N LEU A 173 -6.31 2.46 12.65
CA LEU A 173 -5.27 1.71 13.35
C LEU A 173 -5.22 0.24 12.93
N ARG A 174 -4.14 -0.41 13.28
CA ARG A 174 -3.97 -1.87 13.21
C ARG A 174 -3.63 -2.41 14.59
N LEU A 175 -4.34 -3.47 14.97
CA LEU A 175 -4.16 -4.13 16.25
C LEU A 175 -4.00 -5.63 16.08
N ILE A 176 -3.45 -6.27 17.10
CA ILE A 176 -3.37 -7.72 17.25
C ILE A 176 -4.22 -8.13 18.46
N VAL A 177 -5.15 -9.04 18.23
CA VAL A 177 -5.94 -9.69 19.30
C VAL A 177 -5.49 -11.15 19.43
N ALA A 178 -5.27 -11.61 20.66
CA ALA A 178 -4.92 -13.00 20.91
C ALA A 178 -6.04 -13.94 20.46
N GLY A 179 -5.68 -15.09 19.90
CA GLY A 179 -6.64 -16.10 19.46
C GLY A 179 -7.25 -15.87 18.08
N ASN A 180 -8.39 -16.52 17.86
CA ASN A 180 -9.08 -16.53 16.56
C ASN A 180 -10.35 -15.68 16.62
N MET A 181 -10.29 -14.49 16.05
CA MET A 181 -11.43 -13.58 15.90
C MET A 181 -12.14 -13.72 14.54
N LEU A 182 -11.61 -14.50 13.59
CA LEU A 182 -12.16 -14.59 12.22
C LEU A 182 -13.67 -14.86 12.15
N PRO A 183 -14.27 -15.73 13.02
CA PRO A 183 -15.70 -15.98 12.96
C PRO A 183 -16.57 -14.74 13.23
N TYR A 184 -16.03 -13.75 13.94
CA TYR A 184 -16.74 -12.53 14.35
C TYR A 184 -16.43 -11.32 13.46
N LEU A 185 -15.54 -11.47 12.48
CA LEU A 185 -15.07 -10.39 11.63
C LEU A 185 -15.61 -10.53 10.19
N ARG A 186 -16.06 -9.42 9.64
CA ARG A 186 -16.43 -9.30 8.22
C ARG A 186 -15.85 -8.02 7.65
N HIS A 187 -15.31 -8.10 6.43
CA HIS A 187 -14.83 -6.92 5.73
C HIS A 187 -15.95 -5.88 5.55
N GLY A 188 -15.66 -4.63 5.85
CA GLY A 188 -16.62 -3.53 5.78
C GLY A 188 -17.58 -3.44 6.98
N ALA A 189 -17.60 -4.42 7.89
CA ALA A 189 -18.46 -4.37 9.07
C ALA A 189 -18.06 -3.24 10.04
N LEU A 190 -19.06 -2.66 10.70
CA LEU A 190 -18.85 -1.64 11.72
C LEU A 190 -18.56 -2.29 13.08
N LEU A 191 -17.55 -1.78 13.74
CA LEU A 191 -17.28 -1.95 15.15
C LEU A 191 -17.96 -0.81 15.90
N PRO A 192 -18.94 -1.07 16.77
CA PRO A 192 -19.60 -0.03 17.54
C PRO A 192 -18.69 0.65 18.58
N LEU A 193 -17.53 0.05 18.86
CA LEU A 193 -16.53 0.60 19.75
C LEU A 193 -15.13 0.27 19.25
N CYS A 194 -14.29 1.30 19.13
CA CYS A 194 -12.85 1.25 19.03
C CYS A 194 -12.29 2.30 19.98
N GLU A 195 -11.53 1.86 20.98
CA GLU A 195 -11.06 2.71 22.07
C GLU A 195 -9.58 2.43 22.33
N VAL A 196 -8.77 3.48 22.42
CA VAL A 196 -7.34 3.40 22.73
C VAL A 196 -6.89 4.64 23.48
N ASP A 197 -6.16 4.44 24.55
CA ASP A 197 -5.46 5.46 25.31
C ASP A 197 -4.02 5.56 24.80
N ILE A 198 -3.70 6.66 24.15
CA ILE A 198 -2.36 6.90 23.63
C ILE A 198 -1.44 7.41 24.75
N ASN A 199 -1.93 8.39 25.50
CA ASN A 199 -1.31 8.96 26.70
C ASN A 199 -2.41 9.57 27.58
N ASN A 200 -2.01 10.24 28.66
CA ASN A 200 -2.97 10.85 29.62
C ASN A 200 -3.84 11.96 29.01
N GLU A 201 -3.45 12.52 27.86
CA GLU A 201 -4.12 13.64 27.20
C GLU A 201 -4.90 13.23 25.94
N LEU A 202 -4.57 12.08 25.35
CA LEU A 202 -5.13 11.63 24.08
C LEU A 202 -5.83 10.27 24.22
N HIS A 203 -7.14 10.35 24.43
CA HIS A 203 -8.05 9.24 24.45
C HIS A 203 -8.88 9.21 23.16
N ILE A 204 -8.80 8.12 22.42
CA ILE A 204 -9.56 7.91 21.19
C ILE A 204 -10.71 6.96 21.49
N ARG A 205 -11.94 7.41 21.23
CA ARG A 205 -13.12 6.57 21.31
C ARG A 205 -14.06 6.90 20.17
N CYS A 206 -14.27 5.95 19.26
CA CYS A 206 -15.08 6.14 18.07
C CYS A 206 -15.66 4.82 17.59
N ARG A 207 -16.54 4.86 16.58
CA ARG A 207 -16.87 3.69 15.76
C ARG A 207 -15.78 3.49 14.73
N ALA A 208 -15.61 2.25 14.28
CA ALA A 208 -14.62 1.94 13.26
C ALA A 208 -15.19 0.94 12.24
N ARG A 209 -14.60 0.92 11.04
CA ARG A 209 -14.91 -0.05 9.99
C ARG A 209 -13.76 -1.03 9.82
N ILE A 210 -14.07 -2.31 9.74
CA ILE A 210 -13.08 -3.35 9.47
C ILE A 210 -12.63 -3.26 8.01
N CYS A 211 -11.36 -2.90 7.79
CA CYS A 211 -10.78 -2.80 6.44
C CYS A 211 -10.07 -4.08 6.01
N ALA A 212 -9.44 -4.78 6.94
CA ALA A 212 -8.77 -6.04 6.67
C ALA A 212 -8.55 -6.81 7.97
N PHE A 213 -8.46 -8.14 7.85
CA PHE A 213 -8.06 -9.00 8.96
C PHE A 213 -7.37 -10.25 8.44
N ARG A 214 -6.47 -10.81 9.25
CA ARG A 214 -5.78 -12.05 8.93
C ARG A 214 -5.35 -12.78 10.20
N MET A 215 -5.21 -14.10 10.09
CA MET A 215 -4.65 -14.94 11.14
C MET A 215 -3.13 -14.96 11.06
N GLY A 216 -2.47 -14.62 12.16
CA GLY A 216 -1.05 -14.86 12.39
C GLY A 216 -0.84 -16.10 13.28
N ARG A 217 0.28 -16.79 13.11
CA ARG A 217 0.62 -18.00 13.86
C ARG A 217 1.86 -17.85 14.75
N SER A 218 2.73 -16.93 14.40
CA SER A 218 3.99 -16.69 15.12
C SER A 218 3.96 -15.30 15.78
N PRO A 219 4.48 -15.16 17.02
CA PRO A 219 4.97 -16.21 17.92
C PRO A 219 3.87 -17.06 18.56
N TYR A 220 2.63 -16.61 18.52
CA TYR A 220 1.44 -17.32 18.98
C TYR A 220 0.28 -17.09 18.03
N ARG A 221 -0.79 -17.87 18.13
CA ARG A 221 -1.99 -17.70 17.31
C ARG A 221 -2.71 -16.40 17.67
N HIS A 222 -2.86 -15.52 16.69
CA HIS A 222 -3.49 -14.21 16.89
C HIS A 222 -4.23 -13.75 15.63
N THR A 223 -5.13 -12.81 15.79
CA THR A 223 -5.82 -12.16 14.68
C THR A 223 -5.32 -10.71 14.57
N GLN A 224 -4.73 -10.36 13.42
CA GLN A 224 -4.40 -9.00 13.08
C GLN A 224 -5.62 -8.35 12.42
N ILE A 225 -6.02 -7.17 12.91
CA ILE A 225 -7.20 -6.45 12.42
C ILE A 225 -6.76 -5.02 12.06
N SER A 226 -7.15 -4.56 10.88
CA SER A 226 -6.99 -3.17 10.47
C SER A 226 -8.35 -2.51 10.38
N VAL A 227 -8.49 -1.34 10.99
CA VAL A 227 -9.74 -0.60 11.04
C VAL A 227 -9.55 0.85 10.60
N GLU A 228 -10.61 1.41 10.04
CA GLU A 228 -10.76 2.82 9.70
C GLU A 228 -11.66 3.49 10.74
N PHE A 229 -11.29 4.66 11.25
CA PHE A 229 -12.13 5.46 12.12
C PHE A 229 -13.26 6.11 11.31
N ILE A 230 -14.51 6.00 11.80
CA ILE A 230 -15.68 6.50 11.04
C ILE A 230 -16.15 7.85 11.55
N ASP A 231 -16.31 8.03 12.85
CA ASP A 231 -16.92 9.20 13.47
C ASP A 231 -16.08 9.74 14.63
N MET A 232 -14.76 9.75 14.43
CA MET A 232 -13.87 10.41 15.37
C MET A 232 -14.15 11.91 15.39
N GLU A 233 -14.30 12.48 16.58
CA GLU A 233 -14.42 13.91 16.79
C GLU A 233 -13.25 14.68 16.18
N GLU A 234 -13.52 15.83 15.59
CA GLU A 234 -12.50 16.61 14.87
C GLU A 234 -11.38 17.09 15.80
N GLU A 235 -11.71 17.42 17.04
CA GLU A 235 -10.72 17.81 18.06
C GLU A 235 -9.78 16.65 18.38
N THR A 236 -10.32 15.44 18.58
CA THR A 236 -9.54 14.22 18.80
C THR A 236 -8.67 13.89 17.58
N ARG A 237 -9.22 14.07 16.38
CA ARG A 237 -8.48 13.87 15.12
C ARG A 237 -7.32 14.86 14.98
N ALA A 238 -7.54 16.13 15.30
CA ALA A 238 -6.53 17.18 15.28
C ALA A 238 -5.43 16.92 16.34
N ALA A 239 -5.83 16.49 17.55
CA ALA A 239 -4.89 16.12 18.62
C ALA A 239 -4.04 14.91 18.22
N LEU A 240 -4.66 13.88 17.64
CA LEU A 240 -3.95 12.72 17.10
C LEU A 240 -2.96 13.12 15.98
N ALA A 241 -3.40 13.98 15.05
CA ALA A 241 -2.52 14.46 13.97
C ALA A 241 -1.30 15.23 14.49
N ARG A 242 -1.48 16.04 15.54
CA ARG A 242 -0.40 16.77 16.21
C ARG A 242 0.56 15.81 16.90
N PHE A 243 0.04 14.87 17.71
CA PHE A 243 0.81 13.85 18.39
C PHE A 243 1.66 13.04 17.40
N LEU A 244 1.06 12.55 16.30
CA LEU A 244 1.76 11.76 15.31
C LEU A 244 2.85 12.56 14.56
N ARG A 245 2.64 13.85 14.34
CA ARG A 245 3.64 14.75 13.73
C ARG A 245 4.83 14.97 14.66
N GLU A 246 4.57 15.21 15.93
CA GLU A 246 5.63 15.34 16.96
C GLU A 246 6.42 14.04 17.11
N ALA A 247 5.73 12.89 17.15
CA ALA A 247 6.36 11.57 17.17
C ALA A 247 7.24 11.32 15.94
N GLN A 248 6.84 11.81 14.76
CA GLN A 248 7.64 11.71 13.54
C GLN A 248 8.91 12.56 13.60
N LEU A 249 8.82 13.78 14.09
CA LEU A 249 9.97 14.66 14.24
C LEU A 249 10.98 14.10 15.24
N ASN A 250 10.50 13.47 16.31
CA ASN A 250 11.35 12.82 17.32
C ASN A 250 11.86 11.43 16.87
N SER A 251 11.28 10.86 15.82
CA SER A 251 11.64 9.52 15.26
C SER A 251 12.82 9.55 14.30
N SER A 252 13.37 10.70 13.95
CA SER A 252 14.71 10.76 13.34
C SER A 252 15.78 10.10 14.23
N ASP A 253 15.48 9.83 15.52
CA ASP A 253 16.28 9.05 16.48
C ASP A 253 15.59 7.74 16.95
N GLY A 254 14.64 7.21 16.21
CA GLY A 254 14.25 5.80 16.31
C GLY A 254 13.32 5.36 17.42
N PHE A 255 12.59 6.21 18.20
CA PHE A 255 11.72 5.66 19.26
C PHE A 255 10.52 6.52 19.67
N ILE A 256 9.30 5.99 19.41
CA ILE A 256 8.05 6.43 20.07
C ILE A 256 8.06 6.10 21.60
N SER A 257 8.94 5.21 22.05
CA SER A 257 8.99 4.74 23.44
C SER A 257 9.40 5.81 24.48
N GLN A 258 10.07 6.89 24.08
CA GLN A 258 10.53 7.89 25.06
C GLN A 258 9.45 8.89 25.49
N SER A 259 8.48 9.21 24.60
CA SER A 259 7.40 10.14 24.97
C SER A 259 6.27 9.50 25.79
N LEU A 260 6.17 8.16 25.78
CA LEU A 260 5.17 7.42 26.55
C LEU A 260 5.63 7.08 27.98
N SER A 261 6.94 7.04 28.24
CA SER A 261 7.49 6.70 29.56
C SER A 261 7.72 7.90 30.48
N ALA A 262 7.70 9.12 29.96
CA ALA A 262 7.93 10.33 30.77
C ALA A 262 6.73 10.74 31.65
N ASN A 263 5.54 10.18 31.42
CA ASN A 263 4.32 10.51 32.16
C ASN A 263 3.79 9.37 33.07
N ALA A 264 4.62 8.37 33.38
CA ALA A 264 4.25 7.24 34.26
C ALA A 264 5.03 7.27 35.59
N ALA A 265 5.52 8.46 36.04
CA ALA A 265 6.13 8.66 37.35
C ALA A 265 5.31 9.65 38.20
#